data_3ba7eff1532d16c20e0683a8d1bda522
#
_entry.id   3ba7eff1532d16c20e0683a8d1bda522
#
_cell.length_a   1.000
_cell.length_b   1.000
_cell.length_c   1.000
_cell.angle_alpha   90.00
_cell.angle_beta   90.00
_cell.angle_gamma   90.00
#
_symmetry.space_group_name_H-M   'P 1'
#
loop_
_entity.id
_entity.type
_entity.pdbx_description
1 polymer ?
#
loop_
_entity_poly.entity_id
_entity_poly.type
_entity_poly.pdbx_seq_one_letter_code
_entity_poly.pdbx_strand_id
1 'polypeptide(L)'
;MMLFLGMMLGNILLLDVAGAFIACTTLLLVRIPNPERSTAQKPSLWREFREGFGAMHAVPGMGWFFTLAVLVWFCIMPVGVMFPLMTLQHFGGGAYEMSLIEIVWGGGALIGGAVMGARTYRVNRIVLINLMYLTIGLLFAASGMLPPTAFALFAALSLIEGVTSSVFNSSFVSVIQSRIDAGVLGRVMSLYYSFGLLPSAIGLLGTGFLAEHVGLTTTFVIAGTVICCIGLVAFCIPSVMRLDRQSS
;
A
#
# COMPACT_ATOMS: atom_id res chain seq x y z
N MET A 1 11.52 34.30 12.24
CA MET A 1 11.43 33.09 11.40
C MET A 1 11.56 31.79 12.20
N MET A 2 12.60 31.57 13.01
CA MET A 2 12.76 30.36 13.86
C MET A 2 11.64 30.17 14.91
N LEU A 3 11.19 31.22 15.58
CA LEU A 3 10.08 31.16 16.54
C LEU A 3 8.74 30.74 15.88
N PHE A 4 8.48 31.24 14.67
CA PHE A 4 7.26 30.88 13.92
C PHE A 4 7.26 29.42 13.44
N LEU A 5 8.43 28.91 13.01
CA LEU A 5 8.60 27.50 12.66
C LEU A 5 8.43 26.58 13.88
N GLY A 6 8.97 26.96 15.03
CA GLY A 6 8.83 26.23 16.30
C GLY A 6 7.39 26.19 16.80
N MET A 7 6.62 27.26 16.64
CA MET A 7 5.19 27.29 16.98
C MET A 7 4.36 26.44 16.03
N MET A 8 4.66 26.42 14.74
CA MET A 8 3.99 25.53 13.76
C MET A 8 4.27 24.05 14.03
N LEU A 9 5.54 23.69 14.28
CA LEU A 9 5.91 22.32 14.68
C LEU A 9 5.22 21.89 15.98
N GLY A 10 5.17 22.79 16.98
CA GLY A 10 4.48 22.53 18.24
C GLY A 10 2.98 22.24 18.05
N ASN A 11 2.31 23.00 17.19
CA ASN A 11 0.89 22.78 16.90
C ASN A 11 0.63 21.49 16.13
N ILE A 12 1.50 21.09 15.21
CA ILE A 12 1.41 19.81 14.48
C ILE A 12 1.57 18.65 15.47
N LEU A 13 2.60 18.69 16.32
CA LEU A 13 2.81 17.68 17.35
C LEU A 13 1.65 17.57 18.36
N LEU A 14 1.05 18.71 18.74
CA LEU A 14 -0.13 18.72 19.59
C LEU A 14 -1.34 18.07 18.91
N LEU A 15 -1.51 18.26 17.61
CA LEU A 15 -2.57 17.63 16.82
C LEU A 15 -2.40 16.10 16.77
N ASP A 16 -1.16 15.62 16.56
CA ASP A 16 -0.84 14.19 16.59
C ASP A 16 -1.09 13.58 17.97
N VAL A 17 -0.65 14.25 19.04
CA VAL A 17 -0.90 13.81 20.43
C VAL A 17 -2.40 13.81 20.74
N ALA A 18 -3.15 14.82 20.30
CA ALA A 18 -4.60 14.86 20.49
C ALA A 18 -5.29 13.72 19.72
N GLY A 19 -4.89 13.45 18.49
CA GLY A 19 -5.37 12.32 17.69
C GLY A 19 -5.09 10.98 18.36
N ALA A 20 -3.87 10.78 18.84
CA ALA A 20 -3.48 9.57 19.57
C ALA A 20 -4.29 9.42 20.88
N PHE A 21 -4.51 10.50 21.61
CA PHE A 21 -5.31 10.49 22.85
C PHE A 21 -6.77 10.12 22.57
N ILE A 22 -7.39 10.68 21.53
CA ILE A 22 -8.75 10.34 21.09
C ILE A 22 -8.82 8.86 20.69
N ALA A 23 -7.86 8.37 19.89
CA ALA A 23 -7.82 6.98 19.48
C ALA A 23 -7.67 6.01 20.66
N CYS A 24 -6.76 6.29 21.59
CA CYS A 24 -6.59 5.49 22.82
C CYS A 24 -7.84 5.49 23.68
N THR A 25 -8.46 6.66 23.87
CA THR A 25 -9.69 6.78 24.67
C THR A 25 -10.83 6.02 24.04
N THR A 26 -10.98 6.09 22.71
CA THR A 26 -12.00 5.35 21.96
C THR A 26 -11.80 3.84 22.11
N LEU A 27 -10.54 3.36 22.00
CA LEU A 27 -10.22 1.94 22.20
C LEU A 27 -10.52 1.44 23.61
N LEU A 28 -10.32 2.27 24.63
CA LEU A 28 -10.66 1.91 26.02
C LEU A 28 -12.16 1.84 26.26
N LEU A 29 -12.96 2.63 25.52
CA LEU A 29 -14.42 2.65 25.62
C LEU A 29 -15.08 1.52 24.83
N VAL A 30 -14.42 0.99 23.79
CA VAL A 30 -14.94 -0.11 22.97
C VAL A 30 -14.65 -1.44 23.64
N ARG A 31 -15.71 -2.16 24.03
CA ARG A 31 -15.61 -3.52 24.55
C ARG A 31 -15.36 -4.47 23.38
N ILE A 32 -14.10 -4.80 23.15
CA ILE A 32 -13.70 -5.80 22.14
C ILE A 32 -13.88 -7.18 22.78
N PRO A 33 -14.80 -8.04 22.30
CA PRO A 33 -14.91 -9.39 22.80
C PRO A 33 -13.61 -10.14 22.50
N ASN A 34 -12.95 -10.62 23.57
CA ASN A 34 -11.79 -11.48 23.39
C ASN A 34 -12.24 -12.78 22.70
N PRO A 35 -11.64 -13.18 21.59
CA PRO A 35 -11.88 -14.50 21.03
C PRO A 35 -11.52 -15.55 22.09
N GLU A 36 -12.35 -16.59 22.22
CA GLU A 36 -12.09 -17.71 23.13
C GLU A 36 -10.72 -18.29 22.81
N ARG A 37 -9.72 -17.99 23.63
CA ARG A 37 -8.41 -18.60 23.52
C ARG A 37 -8.57 -20.08 23.91
N SER A 38 -8.35 -20.96 22.95
CA SER A 38 -8.12 -22.37 23.24
C SER A 38 -7.00 -22.48 24.29
N THR A 39 -7.37 -22.88 25.49
CA THR A 39 -6.66 -22.71 26.76
C THR A 39 -5.47 -23.63 26.97
N ALA A 40 -4.65 -23.99 26.03
CA ALA A 40 -3.66 -25.02 26.27
C ALA A 40 -2.22 -24.81 25.78
N GLN A 41 -1.85 -23.71 25.12
CA GLN A 41 -0.49 -23.68 24.57
C GLN A 41 0.18 -22.32 24.72
N LYS A 42 1.42 -22.34 25.27
CA LYS A 42 2.29 -21.16 25.34
C LYS A 42 2.44 -20.52 23.95
N PRO A 43 2.31 -19.18 23.85
CA PRO A 43 2.50 -18.49 22.59
C PRO A 43 3.93 -18.73 22.09
N SER A 44 4.08 -19.32 20.92
CA SER A 44 5.35 -19.49 20.24
C SER A 44 5.27 -18.74 18.91
N LEU A 45 6.08 -17.71 18.75
CA LEU A 45 6.14 -16.90 17.52
C LEU A 45 6.36 -17.78 16.29
N TRP A 46 7.21 -18.80 16.42
CA TRP A 46 7.50 -19.74 15.33
C TRP A 46 6.27 -20.56 14.94
N ARG A 47 5.48 -20.97 15.91
CA ARG A 47 4.23 -21.72 15.65
C ARG A 47 3.17 -20.82 15.00
N GLU A 48 3.00 -19.60 15.49
CA GLU A 48 2.08 -18.63 14.92
C GLU A 48 2.45 -18.27 13.48
N PHE A 49 3.75 -18.11 13.20
CA PHE A 49 4.27 -17.95 11.85
C PHE A 49 3.92 -19.15 10.95
N ARG A 50 4.18 -20.36 11.43
CA ARG A 50 3.89 -21.59 10.67
C ARG A 50 2.39 -21.80 10.44
N GLU A 51 1.56 -21.47 11.42
CA GLU A 51 0.10 -21.57 11.30
C GLU A 51 -0.44 -20.54 10.28
N GLY A 52 0.01 -19.28 10.32
CA GLY A 52 -0.34 -18.26 9.34
C GLY A 52 0.12 -18.64 7.92
N PHE A 53 1.37 -19.11 7.79
CA PHE A 53 1.91 -19.56 6.51
C PHE A 53 1.20 -20.80 5.99
N GLY A 54 0.85 -21.74 6.87
CA GLY A 54 0.04 -22.92 6.53
C GLY A 54 -1.36 -22.54 6.05
N ALA A 55 -2.02 -21.60 6.72
CA ALA A 55 -3.33 -21.10 6.33
C ALA A 55 -3.34 -20.43 4.96
N MET A 56 -2.26 -19.68 4.64
CA MET A 56 -2.09 -19.10 3.30
C MET A 56 -1.96 -20.16 2.20
N HIS A 57 -1.23 -21.26 2.47
CA HIS A 57 -1.01 -22.32 1.48
C HIS A 57 -2.19 -23.31 1.40
N ALA A 58 -3.04 -23.38 2.42
CA ALA A 58 -4.24 -24.20 2.41
C ALA A 58 -5.27 -23.71 1.37
N VAL A 59 -5.24 -22.42 1.01
CA VAL A 59 -6.14 -21.86 -0.01
C VAL A 59 -5.41 -21.83 -1.37
N PRO A 60 -5.87 -22.61 -2.36
CA PRO A 60 -5.23 -22.64 -3.68
C PRO A 60 -5.17 -21.27 -4.34
N GLY A 61 -3.96 -20.83 -4.72
CA GLY A 61 -3.71 -19.53 -5.34
C GLY A 61 -3.38 -18.41 -4.35
N MET A 62 -3.66 -18.54 -3.05
CA MET A 62 -3.38 -17.52 -2.05
C MET A 62 -1.87 -17.26 -1.90
N GLY A 63 -1.03 -18.29 -1.94
CA GLY A 63 0.42 -18.13 -1.90
C GLY A 63 0.95 -17.25 -3.06
N TRP A 64 0.49 -17.48 -4.29
CA TRP A 64 0.82 -16.64 -5.43
C TRP A 64 0.27 -15.21 -5.28
N PHE A 65 -0.95 -15.07 -4.78
CA PHE A 65 -1.58 -13.78 -4.53
C PHE A 65 -0.74 -12.92 -3.57
N PHE A 66 -0.26 -13.50 -2.46
CA PHE A 66 0.62 -12.82 -1.52
C PHE A 66 2.01 -12.54 -2.12
N THR A 67 2.59 -13.47 -2.86
CA THR A 67 3.90 -13.28 -3.50
C THR A 67 3.87 -12.09 -4.46
N LEU A 68 2.84 -11.99 -5.30
CA LEU A 68 2.67 -10.86 -6.21
C LEU A 68 2.50 -9.55 -5.45
N ALA A 69 1.71 -9.54 -4.38
CA ALA A 69 1.53 -8.36 -3.55
C ALA A 69 2.84 -7.91 -2.89
N VAL A 70 3.65 -8.82 -2.35
CA VAL A 70 4.97 -8.51 -1.76
C VAL A 70 5.92 -7.95 -2.81
N LEU A 71 5.93 -8.50 -4.03
CA LEU A 71 6.74 -7.98 -5.13
C LEU A 71 6.33 -6.57 -5.54
N VAL A 72 5.03 -6.30 -5.59
CA VAL A 72 4.51 -4.95 -5.87
C VAL A 72 4.90 -3.98 -4.74
N TRP A 73 4.76 -4.37 -3.48
CA TRP A 73 5.20 -3.57 -2.34
C TRP A 73 6.69 -3.26 -2.38
N PHE A 74 7.52 -4.24 -2.77
CA PHE A 74 8.96 -4.05 -2.96
C PHE A 74 9.27 -2.94 -3.99
N CYS A 75 8.44 -2.77 -5.02
CA CYS A 75 8.60 -1.71 -6.01
C CYS A 75 7.96 -0.38 -5.59
N ILE A 76 6.81 -0.42 -4.90
CA ILE A 76 6.05 0.80 -4.51
C ILE A 76 6.77 1.58 -3.41
N MET A 77 7.26 0.90 -2.36
CA MET A 77 7.82 1.57 -1.18
C MET A 77 9.02 2.48 -1.50
N PRO A 78 10.01 2.02 -2.28
CA PRO A 78 11.10 2.88 -2.70
C PRO A 78 10.64 4.12 -3.49
N VAL A 79 9.71 3.92 -4.43
CA VAL A 79 9.17 5.02 -5.24
C VAL A 79 8.40 6.01 -4.36
N GLY A 80 7.63 5.54 -3.38
CA GLY A 80 6.91 6.41 -2.44
C GLY A 80 7.85 7.38 -1.70
N VAL A 81 9.01 6.91 -1.25
CA VAL A 81 10.03 7.77 -0.62
C VAL A 81 10.67 8.75 -1.61
N MET A 82 10.65 8.43 -2.90
CA MET A 82 11.21 9.28 -3.95
C MET A 82 10.26 10.35 -4.48
N PHE A 83 8.96 10.31 -4.14
CA PHE A 83 8.02 11.36 -4.56
C PHE A 83 8.44 12.76 -4.13
N PRO A 84 8.86 13.01 -2.87
CA PRO A 84 9.43 14.29 -2.47
C PRO A 84 10.68 14.69 -3.28
N LEU A 85 11.57 13.73 -3.55
CA LEU A 85 12.78 13.99 -4.34
C LEU A 85 12.44 14.35 -5.79
N MET A 86 11.45 13.69 -6.38
CA MET A 86 10.95 14.00 -7.72
C MET A 86 10.42 15.43 -7.78
N THR A 87 9.65 15.85 -6.77
CA THR A 87 9.13 17.21 -6.65
C THR A 87 10.26 18.25 -6.56
N LEU A 88 11.26 18.01 -5.70
CA LEU A 88 12.36 18.95 -5.46
C LEU A 88 13.36 18.99 -6.61
N GLN A 89 13.85 17.84 -7.06
CA GLN A 89 14.99 17.75 -7.96
C GLN A 89 14.61 17.79 -9.43
N HIS A 90 13.49 17.16 -9.81
CA HIS A 90 13.07 17.10 -11.21
C HIS A 90 12.16 18.28 -11.58
N PHE A 91 11.17 18.59 -10.76
CA PHE A 91 10.24 19.68 -11.04
C PHE A 91 10.68 21.04 -10.46
N GLY A 92 11.77 21.09 -9.67
CA GLY A 92 12.27 22.33 -9.07
C GLY A 92 11.32 22.96 -8.05
N GLY A 93 10.42 22.15 -7.48
CA GLY A 93 9.48 22.60 -6.46
C GLY A 93 10.13 22.80 -5.09
N GLY A 94 9.37 23.36 -4.15
CA GLY A 94 9.78 23.58 -2.77
C GLY A 94 8.91 22.80 -1.78
N ALA A 95 8.92 23.22 -0.53
CA ALA A 95 8.14 22.61 0.54
C ALA A 95 6.62 22.70 0.29
N TYR A 96 6.17 23.75 -0.40
CA TYR A 96 4.76 23.93 -0.76
C TYR A 96 4.31 22.87 -1.77
N GLU A 97 5.08 22.66 -2.83
CA GLU A 97 4.80 21.68 -3.87
C GLU A 97 4.84 20.24 -3.31
N MET A 98 5.77 19.94 -2.39
CA MET A 98 5.80 18.66 -1.68
C MET A 98 4.52 18.43 -0.88
N SER A 99 4.11 19.42 -0.09
CA SER A 99 2.88 19.33 0.69
C SER A 99 1.63 19.21 -0.20
N LEU A 100 1.63 19.89 -1.35
CA LEU A 100 0.54 19.80 -2.31
C LEU A 100 0.39 18.38 -2.87
N ILE A 101 1.49 17.71 -3.23
CA ILE A 101 1.46 16.32 -3.71
C ILE A 101 0.89 15.38 -2.63
N GLU A 102 1.31 15.52 -1.38
CA GLU A 102 0.79 14.71 -0.27
C GLU A 102 -0.72 14.93 -0.06
N ILE A 103 -1.18 16.17 -0.09
CA ILE A 103 -2.60 16.52 0.05
C ILE A 103 -3.41 15.94 -1.12
N VAL A 104 -2.91 16.08 -2.33
CA VAL A 104 -3.58 15.60 -3.55
C VAL A 104 -3.65 14.07 -3.56
N TRP A 105 -2.57 13.39 -3.22
CA TRP A 105 -2.53 11.93 -3.08
C TRP A 105 -3.49 11.46 -1.99
N GLY A 106 -3.43 12.06 -0.80
CA GLY A 106 -4.34 11.76 0.31
C GLY A 106 -5.81 12.01 -0.04
N GLY A 107 -6.11 13.11 -0.74
CA GLY A 107 -7.43 13.41 -1.28
C GLY A 107 -7.93 12.33 -2.24
N GLY A 108 -7.04 11.85 -3.13
CA GLY A 108 -7.31 10.71 -4.01
C GLY A 108 -7.63 9.44 -3.21
N ALA A 109 -6.85 9.14 -2.18
CA ALA A 109 -7.07 7.97 -1.32
C ALA A 109 -8.42 8.04 -0.59
N LEU A 110 -8.83 9.21 -0.12
CA LEU A 110 -10.15 9.43 0.47
C LEU A 110 -11.29 9.18 -0.54
N ILE A 111 -11.15 9.69 -1.76
CA ILE A 111 -12.13 9.47 -2.84
C ILE A 111 -12.22 7.96 -3.15
N GLY A 112 -11.08 7.27 -3.32
CA GLY A 112 -11.05 5.84 -3.58
C GLY A 112 -11.70 5.02 -2.46
N GLY A 113 -11.40 5.35 -1.20
CA GLY A 113 -12.01 4.74 -0.02
C GLY A 113 -13.51 4.97 0.06
N ALA A 114 -13.97 6.21 -0.20
CA ALA A 114 -15.39 6.55 -0.23
C ALA A 114 -16.14 5.79 -1.33
N VAL A 115 -15.56 5.71 -2.52
CA VAL A 115 -16.12 4.93 -3.64
C VAL A 115 -16.25 3.46 -3.25
N MET A 116 -15.22 2.85 -2.67
CA MET A 116 -15.26 1.44 -2.25
C MET A 116 -16.25 1.19 -1.11
N GLY A 117 -16.40 2.15 -0.18
CA GLY A 117 -17.33 2.05 0.95
C GLY A 117 -18.81 2.30 0.57
N ALA A 118 -19.08 3.12 -0.46
CA ALA A 118 -20.43 3.54 -0.81
C ALA A 118 -21.25 2.48 -1.56
N ARG A 119 -20.62 1.48 -2.15
CA ARG A 119 -21.31 0.45 -2.96
C ARG A 119 -20.74 -0.96 -2.76
N THR A 120 -21.65 -1.92 -2.72
CA THR A 120 -21.29 -3.34 -2.87
C THR A 120 -21.06 -3.63 -4.35
N TYR A 121 -19.79 -3.77 -4.72
CA TYR A 121 -19.42 -4.07 -6.11
C TYR A 121 -19.55 -5.56 -6.39
N ARG A 122 -20.27 -5.92 -7.45
CA ARG A 122 -20.34 -7.30 -7.99
C ARG A 122 -19.19 -7.60 -8.97
N VAL A 123 -18.11 -6.81 -8.90
CA VAL A 123 -16.93 -7.01 -9.76
C VAL A 123 -16.01 -8.04 -9.11
N ASN A 124 -15.41 -8.90 -9.93
CA ASN A 124 -14.38 -9.83 -9.46
C ASN A 124 -13.21 -9.04 -8.85
N ARG A 125 -13.00 -9.20 -7.55
CA ARG A 125 -12.01 -8.43 -6.77
C ARG A 125 -10.59 -8.70 -7.24
N ILE A 126 -10.30 -9.91 -7.72
CA ILE A 126 -8.98 -10.26 -8.26
C ILE A 126 -8.70 -9.51 -9.56
N VAL A 127 -9.70 -9.43 -10.44
CA VAL A 127 -9.57 -8.64 -11.69
C VAL A 127 -9.34 -7.16 -11.35
N LEU A 128 -10.07 -6.64 -10.35
CA LEU A 128 -9.91 -5.26 -9.90
C LEU A 128 -8.49 -5.02 -9.35
N ILE A 129 -7.97 -5.92 -8.50
CA ILE A 129 -6.61 -5.83 -7.96
C ILE A 129 -5.57 -5.84 -9.07
N ASN A 130 -5.69 -6.73 -10.05
CA ASN A 130 -4.76 -6.82 -11.17
C ASN A 130 -4.81 -5.56 -12.06
N LEU A 131 -6.01 -4.98 -12.27
CA LEU A 131 -6.16 -3.69 -12.95
C LEU A 131 -5.49 -2.57 -12.16
N MET A 132 -5.61 -2.57 -10.83
CA MET A 132 -4.93 -1.57 -9.98
C MET A 132 -3.40 -1.68 -10.08
N TYR A 133 -2.84 -2.89 -10.15
CA TYR A 133 -1.41 -3.07 -10.42
C TYR A 133 -1.00 -2.43 -11.74
N LEU A 134 -1.74 -2.70 -12.83
CA LEU A 134 -1.46 -2.08 -14.12
C LEU A 134 -1.57 -0.56 -14.06
N THR A 135 -2.61 -0.04 -13.40
CA THR A 135 -2.81 1.40 -13.27
C THR A 135 -1.68 2.05 -12.47
N ILE A 136 -1.30 1.52 -11.30
CA ILE A 136 -0.17 2.02 -10.49
C ILE A 136 1.12 2.01 -11.31
N GLY A 137 1.41 0.89 -11.99
CA GLY A 137 2.61 0.78 -12.82
C GLY A 137 2.64 1.80 -13.96
N LEU A 138 1.52 2.00 -14.65
CA LEU A 138 1.41 3.02 -15.70
C LEU A 138 1.55 4.44 -15.16
N LEU A 139 0.96 4.74 -13.99
CA LEU A 139 1.08 6.05 -13.36
C LEU A 139 2.53 6.36 -12.96
N PHE A 140 3.25 5.38 -12.40
CA PHE A 140 4.65 5.55 -12.05
C PHE A 140 5.52 5.74 -13.30
N ALA A 141 5.35 4.90 -14.33
CA ALA A 141 6.08 5.04 -15.58
C ALA A 141 5.79 6.39 -16.24
N ALA A 142 4.53 6.81 -16.31
CA ALA A 142 4.13 8.11 -16.85
C ALA A 142 4.74 9.26 -16.05
N SER A 143 4.73 9.20 -14.71
CA SER A 143 5.34 10.21 -13.84
C SER A 143 6.83 10.37 -14.10
N GLY A 144 7.56 9.25 -14.33
CA GLY A 144 8.98 9.27 -14.65
C GLY A 144 9.30 9.83 -16.06
N MET A 145 8.32 9.85 -16.97
CA MET A 145 8.48 10.35 -18.33
C MET A 145 8.10 11.84 -18.48
N LEU A 146 7.60 12.48 -17.44
CA LEU A 146 7.17 13.88 -17.49
C LEU A 146 8.36 14.84 -17.63
N PRO A 147 8.25 15.90 -18.46
CA PRO A 147 9.25 16.97 -18.48
C PRO A 147 9.18 17.80 -17.19
N PRO A 148 10.26 18.49 -16.79
CA PRO A 148 10.33 19.30 -15.57
C PRO A 148 9.24 20.37 -15.44
N THR A 149 8.67 20.80 -16.55
CA THR A 149 7.61 21.83 -16.62
C THR A 149 6.21 21.27 -16.33
N ALA A 150 6.04 19.95 -16.25
CA ALA A 150 4.73 19.29 -16.16
C ALA A 150 4.30 18.94 -14.72
N PHE A 151 4.66 19.76 -13.74
CA PHE A 151 4.32 19.53 -12.33
C PHE A 151 2.81 19.36 -12.09
N ALA A 152 1.96 20.15 -12.76
CA ALA A 152 0.51 20.03 -12.63
C ALA A 152 -0.01 18.65 -13.08
N LEU A 153 0.59 18.08 -14.14
CA LEU A 153 0.26 16.72 -14.60
C LEU A 153 0.75 15.67 -13.60
N PHE A 154 1.93 15.85 -13.01
CA PHE A 154 2.42 14.98 -11.94
C PHE A 154 1.48 14.97 -10.73
N ALA A 155 0.96 16.14 -10.31
CA ALA A 155 -0.05 16.23 -9.26
C ALA A 155 -1.36 15.52 -9.63
N ALA A 156 -1.82 15.65 -10.88
CA ALA A 156 -3.00 14.93 -11.36
C ALA A 156 -2.79 13.40 -11.36
N LEU A 157 -1.62 12.91 -11.77
CA LEU A 157 -1.27 11.49 -11.71
C LEU A 157 -1.22 11.00 -10.25
N SER A 158 -0.69 11.81 -9.33
CA SER A 158 -0.66 11.51 -7.89
C SER A 158 -2.06 11.38 -7.29
N LEU A 159 -3.03 12.20 -7.73
CA LEU A 159 -4.43 12.05 -7.33
C LEU A 159 -4.99 10.69 -7.73
N ILE A 160 -4.78 10.32 -9.00
CA ILE A 160 -5.26 9.03 -9.54
C ILE A 160 -4.57 7.86 -8.84
N GLU A 161 -3.29 8.01 -8.52
CA GLU A 161 -2.52 7.02 -7.78
C GLU A 161 -3.10 6.82 -6.37
N GLY A 162 -3.44 7.89 -5.65
CA GLY A 162 -4.12 7.82 -4.36
C GLY A 162 -5.44 7.06 -4.42
N VAL A 163 -6.30 7.36 -5.43
CA VAL A 163 -7.54 6.60 -5.68
C VAL A 163 -7.24 5.13 -5.90
N THR A 164 -6.28 4.84 -6.76
CA THR A 164 -5.92 3.48 -7.18
C THR A 164 -5.37 2.66 -6.01
N SER A 165 -4.48 3.24 -5.21
CA SER A 165 -3.92 2.63 -4.00
C SER A 165 -4.99 2.28 -2.98
N SER A 166 -5.96 3.16 -2.76
CA SER A 166 -7.06 2.93 -1.81
C SER A 166 -7.99 1.82 -2.29
N VAL A 167 -8.34 1.80 -3.58
CA VAL A 167 -9.15 0.73 -4.20
C VAL A 167 -8.43 -0.60 -4.13
N PHE A 168 -7.12 -0.64 -4.42
CA PHE A 168 -6.29 -1.82 -4.27
C PHE A 168 -6.30 -2.36 -2.85
N ASN A 169 -5.99 -1.52 -1.86
CA ASN A 169 -5.89 -1.91 -0.45
C ASN A 169 -7.22 -2.48 0.06
N SER A 170 -8.34 -1.79 -0.21
CA SER A 170 -9.69 -2.23 0.19
C SER A 170 -10.05 -3.57 -0.43
N SER A 171 -9.76 -3.77 -1.71
CA SER A 171 -10.03 -5.01 -2.43
C SER A 171 -9.16 -6.15 -1.93
N PHE A 172 -7.87 -5.89 -1.70
CA PHE A 172 -6.91 -6.87 -1.22
C PHE A 172 -7.28 -7.41 0.16
N VAL A 173 -7.53 -6.51 1.12
CA VAL A 173 -7.96 -6.87 2.48
C VAL A 173 -9.28 -7.65 2.44
N SER A 174 -10.23 -7.24 1.60
CA SER A 174 -11.51 -7.91 1.43
C SER A 174 -11.38 -9.35 0.90
N VAL A 175 -10.46 -9.61 -0.03
CA VAL A 175 -10.16 -10.98 -0.51
C VAL A 175 -9.61 -11.83 0.62
N ILE A 176 -8.65 -11.33 1.39
CA ILE A 176 -8.06 -12.08 2.51
C ILE A 176 -9.14 -12.40 3.55
N GLN A 177 -9.94 -11.41 3.97
CA GLN A 177 -10.99 -11.59 4.96
C GLN A 177 -12.08 -12.57 4.53
N SER A 178 -12.34 -12.68 3.22
CA SER A 178 -13.35 -13.60 2.69
C SER A 178 -12.85 -15.04 2.51
N ARG A 179 -11.53 -15.27 2.56
CA ARG A 179 -10.91 -16.57 2.25
C ARG A 179 -10.17 -17.22 3.41
N ILE A 180 -9.77 -16.42 4.37
CA ILE A 180 -9.01 -16.87 5.53
C ILE A 180 -9.96 -16.95 6.73
N ASP A 181 -9.87 -18.06 7.47
CA ASP A 181 -10.63 -18.24 8.69
C ASP A 181 -10.34 -17.13 9.71
N ALA A 182 -11.37 -16.62 10.37
CA ALA A 182 -11.27 -15.53 11.34
C ALA A 182 -10.29 -15.83 12.49
N GLY A 183 -10.16 -17.12 12.89
CA GLY A 183 -9.25 -17.54 13.96
C GLY A 183 -7.76 -17.38 13.63
N VAL A 184 -7.40 -17.35 12.33
CA VAL A 184 -6.00 -17.21 11.86
C VAL A 184 -5.77 -15.94 11.06
N LEU A 185 -6.83 -15.16 10.79
CA LEU A 185 -6.78 -13.94 9.97
C LEU A 185 -5.73 -12.94 10.48
N GLY A 186 -5.67 -12.71 11.79
CA GLY A 186 -4.70 -11.79 12.38
C GLY A 186 -3.25 -12.21 12.13
N ARG A 187 -2.97 -13.53 12.15
CA ARG A 187 -1.63 -14.08 11.86
C ARG A 187 -1.26 -13.89 10.39
N VAL A 188 -2.20 -14.14 9.49
CA VAL A 188 -2.00 -13.94 8.04
C VAL A 188 -1.78 -12.46 7.72
N MET A 189 -2.56 -11.55 8.30
CA MET A 189 -2.38 -10.10 8.12
C MET A 189 -1.05 -9.62 8.68
N SER A 190 -0.63 -10.13 9.85
CA SER A 190 0.69 -9.83 10.43
C SER A 190 1.83 -10.27 9.50
N LEU A 191 1.73 -11.47 8.92
CA LEU A 191 2.70 -11.95 7.92
C LEU A 191 2.73 -11.06 6.68
N TYR A 192 1.58 -10.66 6.17
CA TYR A 192 1.48 -9.77 5.02
C TYR A 192 2.22 -8.45 5.25
N TYR A 193 1.95 -7.78 6.36
CA TYR A 193 2.63 -6.53 6.69
C TYR A 193 4.13 -6.72 6.95
N SER A 194 4.52 -7.81 7.61
CA SER A 194 5.94 -8.11 7.86
C SER A 194 6.70 -8.41 6.58
N PHE A 195 6.11 -9.20 5.68
CA PHE A 195 6.71 -9.50 4.37
C PHE A 195 6.67 -8.29 3.42
N GLY A 196 5.75 -7.34 3.61
CA GLY A 196 5.77 -6.07 2.90
C GLY A 196 6.91 -5.17 3.37
N LEU A 197 7.12 -5.07 4.69
CA LEU A 197 8.08 -4.14 5.29
C LEU A 197 9.55 -4.55 5.08
N LEU A 198 9.89 -5.82 5.28
CA LEU A 198 11.28 -6.30 5.19
C LEU A 198 11.89 -6.14 3.78
N PRO A 199 11.25 -6.61 2.69
CA PRO A 199 11.74 -6.37 1.33
C PRO A 199 11.75 -4.89 0.96
N SER A 200 10.83 -4.09 1.50
CA SER A 200 10.77 -2.65 1.26
C SER A 200 11.99 -1.92 1.81
N ALA A 201 12.51 -2.31 2.97
CA ALA A 201 13.74 -1.76 3.53
C ALA A 201 14.95 -2.04 2.62
N ILE A 202 15.05 -3.27 2.09
CA ILE A 202 16.09 -3.64 1.12
C ILE A 202 15.91 -2.87 -0.20
N GLY A 203 14.66 -2.77 -0.67
CA GLY A 203 14.31 -2.00 -1.85
C GLY A 203 14.70 -0.53 -1.72
N LEU A 204 14.46 0.08 -0.56
CA LEU A 204 14.83 1.46 -0.28
C LEU A 204 16.34 1.71 -0.41
N LEU A 205 17.17 0.82 0.15
CA LEU A 205 18.63 0.89 0.01
C LEU A 205 19.06 0.71 -1.45
N GLY A 206 18.49 -0.27 -2.15
CA GLY A 206 18.76 -0.51 -3.58
C GLY A 206 18.30 0.62 -4.47
N THR A 207 17.19 1.29 -4.12
CA THR A 207 16.64 2.39 -4.92
C THR A 207 17.46 3.67 -4.77
N GLY A 208 18.02 3.95 -3.58
CA GLY A 208 18.96 5.05 -3.42
C GLY A 208 20.16 4.89 -4.35
N PHE A 209 20.76 3.69 -4.37
CA PHE A 209 21.83 3.34 -5.30
C PHE A 209 21.40 3.44 -6.77
N LEU A 210 20.19 2.97 -7.10
CA LEU A 210 19.67 3.01 -8.46
C LEU A 210 19.42 4.46 -8.92
N ALA A 211 18.82 5.28 -8.06
CA ALA A 211 18.56 6.69 -8.37
C ALA A 211 19.85 7.50 -8.58
N GLU A 212 20.90 7.19 -7.84
CA GLU A 212 22.21 7.83 -7.98
C GLU A 212 22.90 7.48 -9.31
N HIS A 213 22.78 6.21 -9.77
CA HIS A 213 23.49 5.73 -10.96
C HIS A 213 22.68 5.85 -12.25
N VAL A 214 21.37 5.66 -12.18
CA VAL A 214 20.48 5.60 -13.36
C VAL A 214 19.59 6.85 -13.47
N GLY A 215 19.47 7.59 -12.40
CA GLY A 215 18.64 8.80 -12.31
C GLY A 215 17.24 8.53 -11.77
N LEU A 216 16.68 9.57 -11.18
CA LEU A 216 15.40 9.52 -10.46
C LEU A 216 14.22 9.16 -11.38
N THR A 217 14.11 9.85 -12.51
CA THR A 217 13.04 9.63 -13.52
C THR A 217 13.06 8.22 -14.10
N THR A 218 14.26 7.71 -14.41
CA THR A 218 14.44 6.35 -14.93
C THR A 218 14.05 5.31 -13.88
N THR A 219 14.32 5.57 -12.61
CA THR A 219 13.91 4.68 -11.50
C THR A 219 12.38 4.56 -11.42
N PHE A 220 11.64 5.66 -11.58
CA PHE A 220 10.17 5.64 -11.66
C PHE A 220 9.67 4.81 -12.85
N VAL A 221 10.29 4.98 -14.02
CA VAL A 221 9.92 4.19 -15.23
C VAL A 221 10.20 2.71 -15.03
N ILE A 222 11.36 2.34 -14.48
CA ILE A 222 11.71 0.93 -14.20
C ILE A 222 10.71 0.33 -13.21
N ALA A 223 10.48 0.98 -12.08
CA ALA A 223 9.56 0.47 -11.06
C ALA A 223 8.13 0.33 -11.64
N GLY A 224 7.65 1.34 -12.36
CA GLY A 224 6.35 1.30 -13.02
C GLY A 224 6.23 0.16 -14.03
N THR A 225 7.26 -0.05 -14.85
CA THR A 225 7.30 -1.16 -15.82
C THR A 225 7.28 -2.51 -15.14
N VAL A 226 8.06 -2.69 -14.06
CA VAL A 226 8.08 -3.94 -13.28
C VAL A 226 6.70 -4.22 -12.67
N ILE A 227 6.05 -3.21 -12.08
CA ILE A 227 4.69 -3.36 -11.52
C ILE A 227 3.69 -3.73 -12.61
N CYS A 228 3.75 -3.12 -13.80
CA CYS A 228 2.92 -3.51 -14.94
C CYS A 228 3.15 -4.97 -15.34
N CYS A 229 4.40 -5.42 -15.43
CA CYS A 229 4.73 -6.81 -15.72
C CYS A 229 4.14 -7.76 -14.67
N ILE A 230 4.24 -7.42 -13.37
CA ILE A 230 3.64 -8.20 -12.28
C ILE A 230 2.11 -8.27 -12.47
N GLY A 231 1.46 -7.15 -12.78
CA GLY A 231 0.03 -7.08 -13.05
C GLY A 231 -0.39 -7.99 -14.23
N LEU A 232 0.37 -7.97 -15.32
CA LEU A 232 0.13 -8.86 -16.47
C LEU A 232 0.32 -10.34 -16.12
N VAL A 233 1.39 -10.67 -15.40
CA VAL A 233 1.65 -12.04 -14.92
C VAL A 233 0.52 -12.52 -14.01
N ALA A 234 -0.02 -11.64 -13.16
CA ALA A 234 -1.13 -11.97 -12.27
C ALA A 234 -2.38 -12.43 -13.03
N PHE A 235 -2.66 -11.86 -14.21
CA PHE A 235 -3.74 -12.33 -15.09
C PHE A 235 -3.48 -13.70 -15.68
N CYS A 236 -2.21 -14.08 -15.87
CA CYS A 236 -1.83 -15.36 -16.45
C CYS A 236 -1.84 -16.52 -15.46
N ILE A 237 -2.02 -16.25 -14.14
CA ILE A 237 -2.04 -17.29 -13.11
C ILE A 237 -3.48 -17.76 -12.83
N PRO A 238 -3.91 -18.94 -13.33
CA PRO A 238 -5.30 -19.37 -13.21
C PRO A 238 -5.75 -19.60 -11.76
N SER A 239 -4.83 -20.01 -10.87
CA SER A 239 -5.13 -20.24 -9.45
C SER A 239 -5.47 -18.94 -8.73
N VAL A 240 -4.81 -17.83 -9.07
CA VAL A 240 -5.11 -16.48 -8.55
C VAL A 240 -6.47 -16.01 -9.06
N MET A 241 -6.71 -16.14 -10.38
CA MET A 241 -7.96 -15.69 -11.02
C MET A 241 -9.21 -16.42 -10.51
N ARG A 242 -9.06 -17.63 -9.98
CA ARG A 242 -10.16 -18.43 -9.41
C ARG A 242 -10.45 -18.10 -7.96
N LEU A 243 -9.59 -17.34 -7.26
CA LEU A 243 -9.77 -17.03 -5.85
C LEU A 243 -11.14 -16.37 -5.55
N ASP A 244 -11.66 -15.53 -6.43
CA ASP A 244 -12.92 -14.83 -6.19
C ASP A 244 -14.16 -15.59 -6.73
N ARG A 245 -13.99 -16.53 -7.68
CA ARG A 245 -15.09 -17.29 -8.29
C ARG A 245 -15.73 -18.36 -7.38
N GLN A 246 -15.07 -18.72 -6.29
CA GLN A 246 -15.56 -19.77 -5.36
C GLN A 246 -16.46 -19.21 -4.25
N SER A 247 -16.84 -17.93 -4.29
CA SER A 247 -17.71 -17.27 -3.29
C SER A 247 -19.11 -16.92 -3.80
N SER A 248 -19.49 -17.45 -4.96
CA SER A 248 -20.86 -17.31 -5.54
C SER A 248 -21.70 -18.54 -5.27
#